data_ba0b44576a429eafc51a28828e66c19f
#
_entry.id   ba0b44576a429eafc51a28828e66c19f
#
_cell.length_a   1.000
_cell.length_b   1.000
_cell.length_c   1.000
_cell.angle_alpha   90.00
_cell.angle_beta   90.00
_cell.angle_gamma   90.00
#
_symmetry.space_group_name_H-M   'P 1'
#
loop_
_entity.id
_entity.type
_entity.pdbx_description
1 polymer ?
#
loop_
_entity_poly.entity_id
_entity_poly.type
_entity_poly.pdbx_seq_one_letter_code
_entity_poly.pdbx_strand_id
1 'polypeptide(L)'
;MKNWSEEDRLREVHERQTADYVLYVLTSDMAGVYSIAEAIDDSNKRPMKTILCVLYDGFGPKMSHSLRAVEKLAAENGAKVCESLDEVVRFLNTHQLVEDFNKW
;
A
#
# COMPACT_ATOMS: atom_id res chain seq x y z
N MET A 1 17.77 15.85 9.92
CA MET A 1 16.50 15.17 9.63
C MET A 1 15.34 16.13 9.84
N LYS A 2 14.47 16.21 8.88
CA LYS A 2 13.33 17.12 8.95
C LYS A 2 12.29 16.58 9.94
N ASN A 3 11.86 17.41 10.88
CA ASN A 3 10.80 17.05 11.80
C ASN A 3 9.46 16.98 11.05
N TRP A 4 8.72 15.93 11.31
CA TRP A 4 7.41 15.77 10.70
C TRP A 4 6.40 16.62 11.46
N SER A 5 5.85 17.62 10.78
CA SER A 5 4.94 18.59 11.38
C SER A 5 3.48 18.19 11.14
N GLU A 6 2.55 18.87 11.80
CA GLU A 6 1.13 18.70 11.56
C GLU A 6 0.76 19.08 10.13
N GLU A 7 1.40 20.07 9.54
CA GLU A 7 1.20 20.42 8.13
C GLU A 7 1.60 19.28 7.20
N ASP A 8 2.72 18.64 7.50
CA ASP A 8 3.17 17.47 6.72
C ASP A 8 2.16 16.33 6.82
N ARG A 9 1.61 16.09 8.01
CA ARG A 9 0.60 15.08 8.21
C ARG A 9 -0.67 15.37 7.42
N LEU A 10 -1.14 16.60 7.47
CA LEU A 10 -2.36 17.00 6.75
C LEU A 10 -2.17 16.91 5.23
N ARG A 11 -1.00 17.29 4.74
CA ARG A 11 -0.67 17.16 3.32
C ARG A 11 -0.67 15.71 2.89
N GLU A 12 -0.07 14.83 3.68
CA GLU A 12 -0.03 13.40 3.38
C GLU A 12 -1.43 12.79 3.35
N VAL A 13 -2.28 13.14 4.31
CA VAL A 13 -3.67 12.69 4.33
C VAL A 13 -4.40 13.15 3.07
N HIS A 14 -4.23 14.40 2.67
CA HIS A 14 -4.84 14.94 1.47
C HIS A 14 -4.37 14.22 0.21
N GLU A 15 -3.06 13.97 0.10
CA GLU A 15 -2.49 13.26 -1.05
C GLU A 15 -3.04 11.84 -1.15
N ARG A 16 -3.17 11.13 -0.02
CA ARG A 16 -3.74 9.79 -0.01
C ARG A 16 -5.21 9.79 -0.44
N GLN A 17 -5.97 10.80 -0.04
CA GLN A 17 -7.39 10.90 -0.37
C GLN A 17 -7.62 11.21 -1.85
N THR A 18 -6.73 11.99 -2.47
CA THR A 18 -6.91 12.46 -3.85
C THR A 18 -6.16 11.63 -4.88
N ALA A 19 -5.22 10.79 -4.48
CA ALA A 19 -4.48 9.94 -5.41
C ALA A 19 -5.39 8.88 -6.04
N ASP A 20 -5.08 8.47 -7.26
CA ASP A 20 -5.78 7.37 -7.92
C ASP A 20 -5.47 6.03 -7.25
N TYR A 21 -4.20 5.84 -6.85
CA TYR A 21 -3.75 4.66 -6.11
C TYR A 21 -2.76 5.08 -5.05
N VAL A 22 -2.79 4.36 -3.93
CA VAL A 22 -1.79 4.50 -2.87
C VAL A 22 -1.06 3.17 -2.75
N LEU A 23 0.24 3.18 -2.99
CA LEU A 23 1.08 1.99 -2.95
C LEU A 23 1.92 1.98 -1.68
N TYR A 24 1.83 0.89 -0.95
CA TYR A 24 2.68 0.63 0.22
C TYR A 24 3.63 -0.51 -0.11
N VAL A 25 4.93 -0.20 -0.17
CA VAL A 25 5.97 -1.21 -0.35
C VAL A 25 6.71 -1.34 0.98
N LEU A 26 6.60 -2.50 1.60
CA LEU A 26 7.24 -2.76 2.88
C LEU A 26 8.48 -3.62 2.66
N THR A 27 9.64 -3.09 3.04
CA THR A 27 10.92 -3.81 2.98
C THR A 27 11.48 -3.90 4.38
N SER A 28 12.49 -4.76 4.59
CA SER A 28 13.12 -4.90 5.91
C SER A 28 13.78 -3.62 6.40
N ASP A 29 14.13 -2.71 5.50
CA ASP A 29 14.73 -1.43 5.86
C ASP A 29 13.71 -0.32 6.09
N MET A 30 12.49 -0.47 5.59
CA MET A 30 11.49 0.60 5.55
C MET A 30 10.12 0.19 6.04
N ALA A 31 10.04 -0.82 6.91
CA ALA A 31 8.75 -1.27 7.45
C ALA A 31 8.51 -0.67 8.83
N GLY A 32 8.12 0.59 8.88
CA GLY A 32 7.72 1.23 10.12
C GLY A 32 6.31 0.81 10.54
N VAL A 33 6.07 0.78 11.85
CA VAL A 33 4.75 0.45 12.40
C VAL A 33 3.68 1.41 11.87
N TYR A 34 4.03 2.68 11.74
CA TYR A 34 3.08 3.68 11.26
C TYR A 34 2.67 3.43 9.80
N SER A 35 3.62 3.04 8.95
CA SER A 35 3.32 2.71 7.56
C SER A 35 2.39 1.51 7.45
N ILE A 36 2.56 0.52 8.31
CA ILE A 36 1.68 -0.65 8.39
C ILE A 36 0.26 -0.21 8.79
N ALA A 37 0.17 0.64 9.80
CA ALA A 37 -1.12 1.17 10.26
C ALA A 37 -1.81 1.98 9.17
N GLU A 38 -1.05 2.81 8.44
CA GLU A 38 -1.60 3.57 7.32
C GLU A 38 -2.12 2.68 6.20
N ALA A 39 -1.38 1.62 5.87
CA ALA A 39 -1.79 0.67 4.84
C ALA A 39 -3.12 0.00 5.21
N ILE A 40 -3.27 -0.41 6.46
CA ILE A 40 -4.52 -1.01 6.94
C ILE A 40 -5.65 0.03 6.96
N ASP A 41 -5.37 1.24 7.41
CA ASP A 41 -6.37 2.32 7.41
C ASP A 41 -6.89 2.59 6.00
N ASP A 42 -5.99 2.70 5.02
CA ASP A 42 -6.37 2.90 3.63
C ASP A 42 -7.08 1.69 3.04
N SER A 43 -6.67 0.47 3.41
CA SER A 43 -7.34 -0.74 2.93
C SER A 43 -8.80 -0.79 3.40
N ASN A 44 -9.07 -0.22 4.57
CA ASN A 44 -10.42 -0.16 5.12
C ASN A 44 -11.23 0.99 4.51
N LYS A 45 -10.64 2.16 4.36
CA LYS A 45 -11.33 3.36 3.87
C LYS A 45 -11.39 3.46 2.34
N ARG A 46 -10.33 2.99 1.67
CA ARG A 46 -10.17 3.13 0.21
C ARG A 46 -9.64 1.84 -0.39
N PRO A 47 -10.35 0.72 -0.23
CA PRO A 47 -9.82 -0.58 -0.65
C PRO A 47 -9.50 -0.64 -2.15
N MET A 48 -10.31 0.01 -2.98
CA MET A 48 -10.12 -0.02 -4.43
C MET A 48 -8.89 0.78 -4.90
N LYS A 49 -8.33 1.60 -4.02
CA LYS A 49 -7.16 2.43 -4.33
C LYS A 49 -5.89 1.94 -3.64
N THR A 50 -5.98 1.02 -2.71
CA THR A 50 -4.87 0.60 -1.87
C THR A 50 -4.19 -0.64 -2.43
N ILE A 51 -2.87 -0.54 -2.58
CA ILE A 51 -2.02 -1.64 -3.03
C ILE A 51 -0.96 -1.87 -1.97
N LEU A 52 -0.83 -3.11 -1.51
CA LEU A 52 0.19 -3.49 -0.54
C LEU A 52 1.13 -4.50 -1.17
N CYS A 53 2.42 -4.24 -1.11
CA CYS A 53 3.45 -5.15 -1.59
C CYS A 53 4.50 -5.31 -0.50
N VAL A 54 4.63 -6.53 0.04
CA VAL A 54 5.64 -6.83 1.05
C VAL A 54 6.76 -7.61 0.39
N LEU A 55 7.97 -7.09 0.49
CA LEU A 55 9.17 -7.75 0.00
C LEU A 55 9.84 -8.43 1.20
N TYR A 56 9.68 -9.74 1.29
CA TYR A 56 10.04 -10.51 2.48
C TYR A 56 11.53 -10.69 2.72
N ASP A 57 12.37 -10.44 1.73
CA ASP A 57 13.82 -10.55 1.88
C ASP A 57 14.32 -9.66 3.02
N GLY A 58 15.06 -10.25 3.94
CA GLY A 58 15.63 -9.51 5.07
C GLY A 58 14.75 -9.49 6.32
N PHE A 59 13.49 -9.88 6.23
CA PHE A 59 12.64 -10.03 7.41
C PHE A 59 12.89 -11.38 8.08
N GLY A 60 12.94 -11.37 9.41
CA GLY A 60 13.00 -12.61 10.18
C GLY A 60 11.66 -13.37 10.17
N PRO A 61 11.66 -14.62 10.65
CA PRO A 61 10.46 -15.47 10.62
C PRO A 61 9.25 -14.89 11.35
N LYS A 62 9.48 -14.28 12.52
CA LYS A 62 8.38 -13.69 13.30
C LYS A 62 7.74 -12.51 12.59
N MET A 63 8.57 -11.62 12.03
CA MET A 63 8.06 -10.46 11.31
C MET A 63 7.36 -10.89 10.03
N SER A 64 7.92 -11.85 9.30
CA SER A 64 7.30 -12.39 8.10
C SER A 64 5.92 -12.98 8.40
N HIS A 65 5.81 -13.72 9.50
CA HIS A 65 4.51 -14.28 9.93
C HIS A 65 3.51 -13.17 10.20
N SER A 66 3.92 -12.13 10.92
CA SER A 66 3.05 -10.98 11.23
C SER A 66 2.65 -10.22 9.97
N LEU A 67 3.58 -10.03 9.05
CA LEU A 67 3.28 -9.33 7.79
C LEU A 67 2.35 -10.13 6.89
N ARG A 68 2.40 -11.46 6.92
CA ARG A 68 1.42 -12.30 6.23
C ARG A 68 0.02 -12.06 6.76
N ALA A 69 -0.12 -11.90 8.08
CA ALA A 69 -1.41 -11.57 8.69
C ALA A 69 -1.88 -10.17 8.27
N VAL A 70 -0.97 -9.21 8.15
CA VAL A 70 -1.29 -7.86 7.66
C VAL A 70 -1.79 -7.92 6.22
N GLU A 71 -1.10 -8.68 5.36
CA GLU A 71 -1.54 -8.88 3.97
C GLU A 71 -2.95 -9.47 3.89
N LYS A 72 -3.21 -10.48 4.71
CA LYS A 72 -4.51 -11.13 4.74
C LYS A 72 -5.60 -10.15 5.15
N LEU A 73 -5.34 -9.35 6.17
CA LEU A 73 -6.29 -8.35 6.63
C LEU A 73 -6.57 -7.30 5.55
N ALA A 74 -5.53 -6.81 4.89
CA ALA A 74 -5.68 -5.85 3.80
C ALA A 74 -6.51 -6.43 2.65
N ALA A 75 -6.23 -7.69 2.27
CA ALA A 75 -6.98 -8.37 1.22
C ALA A 75 -8.45 -8.59 1.61
N GLU A 76 -8.71 -8.94 2.85
CA GLU A 76 -10.08 -9.09 3.36
C GLU A 76 -10.84 -7.77 3.30
N ASN A 77 -10.16 -6.65 3.48
CA ASN A 77 -10.76 -5.33 3.34
C ASN A 77 -11.00 -4.93 1.87
N GLY A 78 -10.44 -5.68 0.93
CA GLY A 78 -10.63 -5.41 -0.48
C GLY A 78 -9.45 -4.76 -1.19
N ALA A 79 -8.33 -4.55 -0.50
CA ALA A 79 -7.13 -3.98 -1.11
C ALA A 79 -6.43 -5.02 -2.00
N LYS A 80 -5.65 -4.53 -2.96
CA LYS A 80 -4.82 -5.38 -3.79
C LYS A 80 -3.52 -5.70 -3.07
N VAL A 81 -3.21 -6.98 -2.90
CA VAL A 81 -1.94 -7.43 -2.34
C VAL A 81 -1.11 -8.04 -3.44
N CYS A 82 0.11 -7.54 -3.61
CA CYS A 82 1.06 -8.02 -4.61
C CYS A 82 2.25 -8.68 -3.94
N GLU A 83 2.82 -9.70 -4.56
CA GLU A 83 3.98 -10.40 -4.02
C GLU A 83 5.31 -9.89 -4.56
N SER A 84 5.28 -9.09 -5.62
CA SER A 84 6.46 -8.51 -6.24
C SER A 84 6.16 -7.17 -6.84
N LEU A 85 7.20 -6.38 -7.10
CA LEU A 85 7.05 -5.10 -7.79
C LEU A 85 6.58 -5.30 -9.23
N ASP A 86 6.94 -6.41 -9.86
CA ASP A 86 6.44 -6.74 -11.21
C ASP A 86 4.92 -6.91 -11.21
N GLU A 87 4.36 -7.52 -10.18
CA GLU A 87 2.91 -7.61 -10.04
C GLU A 87 2.26 -6.25 -9.90
N VAL A 88 2.87 -5.36 -9.13
CA VAL A 88 2.37 -3.99 -8.96
C VAL A 88 2.30 -3.28 -10.30
N VAL A 89 3.39 -3.36 -11.07
CA VAL A 89 3.45 -2.71 -12.39
C VAL A 89 2.38 -3.28 -13.31
N ARG A 90 2.23 -4.59 -13.37
CA ARG A 90 1.21 -5.22 -14.22
C ARG A 90 -0.20 -4.82 -13.81
N PHE A 91 -0.46 -4.78 -12.50
CA PHE A 91 -1.76 -4.37 -11.98
C PHE A 91 -2.09 -2.93 -12.40
N LEU A 92 -1.16 -2.00 -12.18
CA LEU A 92 -1.37 -0.60 -12.53
C LEU A 92 -1.57 -0.39 -14.03
N ASN A 93 -0.76 -1.07 -14.85
CA ASN A 93 -0.88 -0.97 -16.30
C ASN A 93 -2.22 -1.50 -16.79
N THR A 94 -2.66 -2.65 -16.27
CA THR A 94 -3.93 -3.25 -16.67
C THR A 94 -5.10 -2.37 -16.28
N HIS A 95 -5.09 -1.80 -15.08
CA HIS A 95 -6.19 -0.95 -14.63
C HIS A 95 -6.21 0.39 -15.36
N GLN A 96 -5.06 0.94 -15.66
CA GLN A 96 -4.99 2.17 -16.43
C GLN A 96 -5.52 1.97 -17.85
N LEU A 97 -5.17 0.84 -18.48
CA LEU A 97 -5.69 0.51 -19.80
C LEU A 97 -7.21 0.34 -19.80
N VAL A 98 -7.75 -0.30 -18.77
CA VAL A 98 -9.21 -0.48 -18.63
C VAL A 98 -9.88 0.87 -18.44
N GLU A 99 -9.32 1.75 -17.61
CA GLU A 99 -9.87 3.09 -17.42
C GLU A 99 -9.86 3.90 -18.73
N ASP A 100 -8.75 3.86 -19.45
CA ASP A 100 -8.62 4.56 -20.73
C ASP A 100 -9.63 4.02 -21.74
N PHE A 101 -9.81 2.69 -21.75
CA PHE A 101 -10.79 2.06 -22.62
C PHE A 101 -12.21 2.52 -22.31
N ASN A 102 -12.54 2.64 -21.04
CA ASN A 102 -13.89 3.02 -20.61
C ASN A 102 -14.19 4.50 -20.85
N LYS A 103 -13.21 5.32 -21.09
CA LYS A 103 -13.39 6.74 -21.43
C LYS A 103 -13.80 6.96 -22.89
N TRP A 104 -13.66 5.98 -23.70
CA TRP A 104 -14.00 6.01 -25.12
C TRP A 104 -15.40 5.43 -25.35
#